data_8d805bc2875aa74fbbce3055b4baf7ed
#
_entry.id   8d805bc2875aa74fbbce3055b4baf7ed
#
_cell.length_a   1.000
_cell.length_b   1.000
_cell.length_c   1.000
_cell.angle_alpha   90.00
_cell.angle_beta   90.00
_cell.angle_gamma   90.00
#
_symmetry.space_group_name_H-M   'P 1'
#
loop_
_entity.id
_entity.type
_entity.pdbx_description
1 polymer ?
#
loop_
_entity_poly.entity_id
_entity_poly.type
_entity_poly.pdbx_seq_one_letter_code
_entity_poly.pdbx_strand_id
1 'polypeptide(L)'
;IVQRRDSLSFSGLATAGALLPFGRSVAAEALLEPVDHARRRQLADAALTTARAGGAQYCDVRVGRYLRQSVITREERVENVVNGESSGVGVRVLADGAWGFAATHVQTPEAVAQATRTALSIAKANARNQTRKVELAPTPALGEVRWATPIRKNGMEVPLKDKVDLLLS
;
A
#
# COMPACT_ATOMS: atom_id res chain seq x y z
N ILE A 1 -14.93 -9.86 34.53
CA ILE A 1 -16.07 -10.80 34.41
C ILE A 1 -17.33 -9.96 34.24
N VAL A 2 -17.86 -9.77 33.07
CA VAL A 2 -19.30 -9.64 32.80
C VAL A 2 -19.54 -10.01 31.35
N GLN A 3 -20.23 -11.11 31.15
CA GLN A 3 -20.80 -11.61 29.92
C GLN A 3 -22.12 -10.89 29.67
N ARG A 4 -22.34 -10.36 28.47
CA ARG A 4 -23.70 -10.16 27.94
C ARG A 4 -23.81 -10.79 26.57
N ARG A 5 -24.59 -11.87 26.52
CA ARG A 5 -25.18 -12.43 25.32
C ARG A 5 -26.53 -11.70 25.12
N ASP A 6 -26.65 -11.00 24.00
CA ASP A 6 -27.97 -10.62 23.49
C ASP A 6 -28.23 -11.42 22.22
N SER A 7 -29.13 -12.37 22.37
CA SER A 7 -29.70 -13.16 21.29
C SER A 7 -30.75 -12.33 20.55
N LEU A 8 -30.48 -11.95 19.31
CA LEU A 8 -31.48 -11.39 18.40
C LEU A 8 -32.06 -12.52 17.55
N SER A 9 -33.32 -12.86 17.84
CA SER A 9 -34.14 -13.73 17.04
C SER A 9 -34.55 -13.01 15.76
N PHE A 10 -34.14 -13.52 14.61
CA PHE A 10 -34.60 -13.07 13.30
C PHE A 10 -35.84 -13.90 12.89
N SER A 11 -37.00 -13.26 12.89
CA SER A 11 -38.22 -13.78 12.26
C SER A 11 -38.09 -13.67 10.73
N GLY A 12 -38.42 -14.75 10.04
CA GLY A 12 -38.29 -14.87 8.61
C GLY A 12 -39.14 -13.91 7.79
N LEU A 13 -38.59 -13.41 6.71
CA LEU A 13 -39.31 -12.98 5.52
C LEU A 13 -38.65 -13.67 4.32
N ALA A 14 -39.40 -14.58 3.72
CA ALA A 14 -39.08 -15.15 2.43
C ALA A 14 -39.27 -14.06 1.37
N THR A 15 -38.19 -13.59 0.77
CA THR A 15 -38.22 -12.76 -0.42
C THR A 15 -37.61 -13.49 -1.59
N ALA A 16 -38.38 -13.52 -2.69
CA ALA A 16 -38.08 -14.15 -3.95
C ALA A 16 -36.65 -13.83 -4.48
N GLY A 17 -35.96 -14.87 -4.88
CA GLY A 17 -34.67 -14.76 -5.53
C GLY A 17 -34.73 -14.00 -6.85
N ALA A 18 -34.37 -12.74 -6.83
CA ALA A 18 -33.93 -12.05 -8.03
C ALA A 18 -32.49 -12.52 -8.31
N LEU A 19 -32.30 -13.22 -9.42
CA LEU A 19 -30.99 -13.46 -10.02
C LEU A 19 -30.38 -12.10 -10.36
N LEU A 20 -29.64 -11.54 -9.44
CA LEU A 20 -28.78 -10.39 -9.74
C LEU A 20 -27.74 -10.86 -10.76
N PRO A 21 -27.59 -10.18 -11.91
CA PRO A 21 -26.47 -10.46 -12.79
C PRO A 21 -25.19 -10.29 -11.95
N PHE A 22 -24.31 -11.27 -12.05
CA PHE A 22 -22.97 -11.18 -11.44
C PHE A 22 -22.35 -9.86 -11.89
N GLY A 23 -22.48 -8.85 -11.05
CA GLY A 23 -21.98 -7.52 -11.28
C GLY A 23 -20.46 -7.61 -11.51
N ARG A 24 -19.98 -6.94 -12.54
CA ARG A 24 -18.57 -6.59 -12.69
C ARG A 24 -18.06 -6.19 -11.31
N SER A 25 -17.09 -6.91 -10.80
CA SER A 25 -16.58 -6.61 -9.48
C SER A 25 -16.04 -5.18 -9.49
N VAL A 26 -16.55 -4.33 -8.63
CA VAL A 26 -16.09 -2.94 -8.45
C VAL A 26 -14.57 -2.89 -8.25
N ALA A 27 -13.97 -3.98 -7.76
CA ALA A 27 -12.53 -4.16 -7.64
C ALA A 27 -11.78 -4.14 -8.99
N ALA A 28 -12.36 -4.63 -10.09
CA ALA A 28 -11.67 -4.64 -11.39
C ALA A 28 -11.61 -3.23 -12.01
N GLU A 29 -12.63 -2.43 -11.77
CA GLU A 29 -12.68 -1.04 -12.27
C GLU A 29 -11.73 -0.11 -11.49
N ALA A 30 -11.62 -0.31 -10.17
CA ALA A 30 -10.67 0.40 -9.32
C ALA A 30 -9.19 0.06 -9.61
N LEU A 31 -8.92 -1.10 -10.24
CA LEU A 31 -7.58 -1.50 -10.67
C LEU A 31 -7.07 -0.69 -11.86
N LEU A 32 -7.97 -0.16 -12.67
CA LEU A 32 -7.68 0.58 -13.90
C LEU A 32 -7.70 2.10 -13.70
N GLU A 33 -7.97 2.57 -12.48
CA GLU A 33 -7.91 4.00 -12.17
C GLU A 33 -6.52 4.56 -12.53
N PRO A 34 -6.46 5.61 -13.34
CA PRO A 34 -5.21 6.27 -13.68
C PRO A 34 -4.48 6.68 -12.40
N VAL A 35 -3.17 6.48 -12.41
CA VAL A 35 -2.34 6.96 -11.30
C VAL A 35 -2.46 8.47 -11.22
N ASP A 36 -3.02 8.99 -10.14
CA ASP A 36 -3.08 10.44 -9.88
C ASP A 36 -1.66 10.97 -9.57
N HIS A 37 -0.97 11.40 -10.63
CA HIS A 37 0.37 11.94 -10.54
C HIS A 37 0.41 13.26 -9.77
N ALA A 38 -0.61 14.10 -9.87
CA ALA A 38 -0.70 15.37 -9.16
C ALA A 38 -0.78 15.12 -7.65
N ARG A 39 -1.63 14.19 -7.25
CA ARG A 39 -1.77 13.79 -5.85
C ARG A 39 -0.48 13.21 -5.29
N ARG A 40 0.17 12.31 -6.04
CA ARG A 40 1.47 11.74 -5.60
C ARG A 40 2.53 12.80 -5.44
N ARG A 41 2.61 13.75 -6.37
CA ARG A 41 3.55 14.87 -6.27
C ARG A 41 3.27 15.73 -5.04
N GLN A 42 2.01 16.09 -4.78
CA GLN A 42 1.62 16.85 -3.59
C GLN A 42 2.06 16.17 -2.29
N LEU A 43 1.88 14.85 -2.17
CA LEU A 43 2.31 14.09 -1.01
C LEU A 43 3.85 14.04 -0.89
N ALA A 44 4.54 13.86 -2.00
CA ALA A 44 5.99 13.87 -2.03
C ALA A 44 6.57 15.24 -1.65
N ASP A 45 5.99 16.32 -2.15
CA ASP A 45 6.42 17.70 -1.86
C ASP A 45 6.26 18.02 -0.37
N ALA A 46 5.19 17.57 0.28
CA ALA A 46 4.98 17.73 1.71
C ALA A 46 6.09 17.04 2.54
N ALA A 47 6.47 15.80 2.13
CA ALA A 47 7.56 15.08 2.79
C ALA A 47 8.92 15.77 2.56
N LEU A 48 9.25 16.08 1.31
CA LEU A 48 10.53 16.69 0.93
C LEU A 48 10.74 18.05 1.59
N THR A 49 9.69 18.87 1.65
CA THR A 49 9.71 20.17 2.32
C THR A 49 9.95 19.99 3.82
N THR A 50 9.22 19.07 4.45
CA THR A 50 9.37 18.79 5.88
C THR A 50 10.76 18.22 6.21
N ALA A 51 11.26 17.30 5.38
CA ALA A 51 12.58 16.71 5.57
C ALA A 51 13.69 17.76 5.46
N ARG A 52 13.61 18.63 4.45
CA ARG A 52 14.57 19.74 4.27
C ARG A 52 14.56 20.70 5.46
N ALA A 53 13.37 21.11 5.91
CA ALA A 53 13.24 21.97 7.08
C ALA A 53 13.78 21.31 8.37
N GLY A 54 13.72 19.98 8.46
CA GLY A 54 14.26 19.21 9.59
C GLY A 54 15.75 18.90 9.52
N GLY A 55 16.47 19.36 8.47
CA GLY A 55 17.91 19.18 8.29
C GLY A 55 18.30 17.82 7.72
N ALA A 56 17.42 17.15 6.98
CA ALA A 56 17.76 15.90 6.30
C ALA A 56 18.78 16.16 5.18
N GLN A 57 19.80 15.31 5.10
CA GLN A 57 20.77 15.27 4.01
C GLN A 57 20.18 14.60 2.76
N TYR A 58 19.22 13.68 2.96
CA TYR A 58 18.50 12.98 1.91
C TYR A 58 17.09 12.62 2.36
N CYS A 59 16.17 12.58 1.42
CA CYS A 59 14.81 12.09 1.64
C CYS A 59 14.31 11.39 0.38
N ASP A 60 13.75 10.21 0.54
CA ASP A 60 12.93 9.58 -0.50
C ASP A 60 11.52 9.28 0.02
N VAL A 61 10.56 9.34 -0.90
CA VAL A 61 9.15 9.15 -0.63
C VAL A 61 8.60 8.10 -1.58
N ARG A 62 7.90 7.12 -1.03
CA ARG A 62 7.26 6.06 -1.79
C ARG A 62 5.76 6.10 -1.56
N VAL A 63 5.03 6.49 -2.58
CA VAL A 63 3.56 6.40 -2.58
C VAL A 63 3.19 5.12 -3.29
N GLY A 64 2.71 4.14 -2.55
CA GLY A 64 2.43 2.80 -3.05
C GLY A 64 0.96 2.42 -2.95
N ARG A 65 0.51 1.62 -3.91
CA ARG A 65 -0.73 0.86 -3.87
C ARG A 65 -0.42 -0.56 -4.27
N TYR A 66 -0.81 -1.51 -3.46
CA TYR A 66 -0.54 -2.92 -3.66
C TYR A 66 -1.86 -3.69 -3.70
N LEU A 67 -2.00 -4.49 -4.73
CA LEU A 67 -3.13 -5.36 -4.94
C LEU A 67 -2.63 -6.80 -4.86
N ARG A 68 -3.34 -7.61 -4.11
CA ARG A 68 -3.03 -9.02 -3.94
C ARG A 68 -4.27 -9.85 -4.16
N GLN A 69 -4.15 -10.90 -4.94
CA GLN A 69 -5.12 -11.97 -4.99
C GLN A 69 -4.39 -13.28 -4.71
N SER A 70 -4.91 -14.07 -3.80
CA SER A 70 -4.39 -15.40 -3.48
C SER A 70 -5.53 -16.40 -3.56
N VAL A 71 -5.30 -17.50 -4.25
CA VAL A 71 -6.20 -18.65 -4.33
C VAL A 71 -5.44 -19.84 -3.82
N ILE A 72 -5.96 -20.48 -2.80
CA ILE A 72 -5.34 -21.63 -2.16
C ILE A 72 -6.26 -22.84 -2.39
N THR A 73 -5.71 -23.90 -2.95
CA THR A 73 -6.40 -25.17 -3.17
C THR A 73 -5.74 -26.28 -2.38
N ARG A 74 -6.53 -27.25 -1.94
CA ARG A 74 -6.07 -28.45 -1.26
C ARG A 74 -7.00 -29.61 -1.60
N GLU A 75 -6.44 -30.77 -1.97
CA GLU A 75 -7.22 -31.97 -2.23
C GLU A 75 -8.40 -31.74 -3.20
N GLU A 76 -8.10 -31.13 -4.35
CA GLU A 76 -9.08 -30.81 -5.42
C GLU A 76 -10.21 -29.84 -4.98
N ARG A 77 -9.99 -29.07 -3.93
CA ARG A 77 -10.93 -28.08 -3.43
C ARG A 77 -10.29 -26.72 -3.20
N VAL A 78 -11.07 -25.66 -3.37
CA VAL A 78 -10.66 -24.33 -2.95
C VAL A 78 -10.75 -24.24 -1.44
N GLU A 79 -9.61 -24.01 -0.80
CA GLU A 79 -9.51 -23.83 0.65
C GLU A 79 -9.73 -22.36 1.03
N ASN A 80 -9.14 -21.43 0.26
CA ASN A 80 -9.24 -20.01 0.58
C ASN A 80 -9.07 -19.15 -0.67
N VAL A 81 -9.76 -18.01 -0.68
CA VAL A 81 -9.59 -16.92 -1.65
C VAL A 81 -9.45 -15.61 -0.90
N VAL A 82 -8.32 -14.94 -1.09
CA VAL A 82 -8.04 -13.65 -0.47
C VAL A 82 -7.84 -12.59 -1.54
N ASN A 83 -8.62 -11.53 -1.48
CA ASN A 83 -8.40 -10.30 -2.23
C ASN A 83 -8.00 -9.22 -1.23
N GLY A 84 -6.85 -8.63 -1.42
CA GLY A 84 -6.33 -7.59 -0.55
C GLY A 84 -5.88 -6.36 -1.33
N GLU A 85 -6.15 -5.22 -0.78
CA GLU A 85 -5.60 -3.95 -1.23
C GLU A 85 -4.95 -3.25 -0.04
N SER A 86 -3.76 -2.70 -0.27
CA SER A 86 -3.10 -1.82 0.69
C SER A 86 -2.50 -0.62 -0.04
N SER A 87 -2.59 0.54 0.58
CA SER A 87 -2.00 1.76 0.08
C SER A 87 -1.41 2.59 1.20
N GLY A 88 -0.41 3.39 0.87
CA GLY A 88 0.24 4.23 1.87
C GLY A 88 1.42 5.01 1.33
N VAL A 89 2.00 5.80 2.22
CA VAL A 89 3.18 6.62 1.95
C VAL A 89 4.26 6.24 2.94
N GLY A 90 5.40 5.81 2.42
CA GLY A 90 6.63 5.57 3.20
C GLY A 90 7.61 6.71 2.96
N VAL A 91 8.21 7.20 4.02
CA VAL A 91 9.23 8.25 3.98
C VAL A 91 10.50 7.74 4.63
N ARG A 92 11.61 7.84 3.91
CA ARG A 92 12.92 7.51 4.43
C ARG A 92 13.81 8.75 4.36
N VAL A 93 14.51 9.04 5.44
CA VAL A 93 15.40 10.18 5.55
C VAL A 93 16.79 9.76 6.02
N LEU A 94 17.81 10.48 5.56
CA LEU A 94 19.14 10.45 6.12
C LEU A 94 19.37 11.78 6.84
N ALA A 95 19.65 11.71 8.13
CA ALA A 95 19.99 12.88 8.94
C ALA A 95 21.11 12.52 9.94
N ASP A 96 22.08 13.43 10.09
CA ASP A 96 23.24 13.25 10.96
C ASP A 96 24.06 11.97 10.67
N GLY A 97 23.98 11.47 9.42
CA GLY A 97 24.66 10.27 8.96
C GLY A 97 23.94 8.96 9.32
N ALA A 98 22.67 8.99 9.76
CA ALA A 98 21.90 7.81 10.06
C ALA A 98 20.52 7.81 9.37
N TRP A 99 20.02 6.61 9.13
CA TRP A 99 18.71 6.42 8.49
C TRP A 99 17.56 6.45 9.52
N GLY A 100 16.45 7.04 9.09
CA GLY A 100 15.15 6.92 9.73
C GLY A 100 14.06 6.63 8.71
N PHE A 101 13.06 5.89 9.12
CA PHE A 101 11.90 5.52 8.29
C PHE A 101 10.63 5.63 9.10
N ALA A 102 9.59 6.15 8.46
CA ALA A 102 8.22 6.07 8.96
C ALA A 102 7.24 5.97 7.79
N ALA A 103 6.04 5.47 8.05
CA ALA A 103 5.01 5.33 7.05
C ALA A 103 3.63 5.69 7.60
N THR A 104 2.71 6.03 6.71
CA THR A 104 1.32 6.28 7.02
C THR A 104 0.41 5.72 5.94
N HIS A 105 -0.74 5.18 6.33
CA HIS A 105 -1.80 4.81 5.40
C HIS A 105 -2.70 6.01 5.04
N VAL A 106 -2.64 7.08 5.84
CA VAL A 106 -3.41 8.30 5.60
C VAL A 106 -2.68 9.14 4.55
N GLN A 107 -3.26 9.22 3.36
CA GLN A 107 -2.66 9.91 2.23
C GLN A 107 -3.06 11.39 2.19
N THR A 108 -2.70 12.15 3.22
CA THR A 108 -2.83 13.61 3.24
C THR A 108 -1.46 14.27 3.45
N PRO A 109 -1.26 15.49 2.95
CA PRO A 109 0.01 16.21 3.15
C PRO A 109 0.40 16.32 4.61
N GLU A 110 -0.56 16.54 5.52
CA GLU A 110 -0.36 16.69 6.95
C GLU A 110 0.13 15.39 7.59
N ALA A 111 -0.50 14.25 7.24
CA ALA A 111 -0.12 12.94 7.74
C ALA A 111 1.26 12.52 7.23
N VAL A 112 1.58 12.84 5.97
CA VAL A 112 2.90 12.58 5.38
C VAL A 112 3.96 13.48 6.03
N ALA A 113 3.69 14.75 6.27
CA ALA A 113 4.59 15.63 7.01
C ALA A 113 4.83 15.13 8.44
N GLN A 114 3.80 14.60 9.11
CA GLN A 114 3.96 13.99 10.44
C GLN A 114 4.82 12.72 10.39
N ALA A 115 4.60 11.83 9.43
CA ALA A 115 5.45 10.65 9.23
C ALA A 115 6.92 11.06 8.95
N THR A 116 7.13 12.13 8.18
CA THR A 116 8.47 12.66 7.92
C THR A 116 9.16 13.16 9.18
N ARG A 117 8.45 13.88 10.05
CA ARG A 117 9.00 14.29 11.36
C ARG A 117 9.37 13.10 12.24
N THR A 118 8.56 12.06 12.22
CA THR A 118 8.86 10.81 12.92
C THR A 118 10.11 10.15 12.35
N ALA A 119 10.24 10.05 11.03
CA ALA A 119 11.44 9.50 10.38
C ALA A 119 12.70 10.30 10.75
N LEU A 120 12.61 11.64 10.77
CA LEU A 120 13.71 12.53 11.20
C LEU A 120 14.10 12.26 12.66
N SER A 121 13.14 12.15 13.55
CA SER A 121 13.39 11.83 14.96
C SER A 121 14.12 10.49 15.12
N ILE A 122 13.69 9.46 14.38
CA ILE A 122 14.34 8.15 14.36
C ILE A 122 15.78 8.25 13.83
N ALA A 123 15.99 8.96 12.72
CA ALA A 123 17.33 9.16 12.16
C ALA A 123 18.29 9.80 13.18
N LYS A 124 17.86 10.90 13.80
CA LYS A 124 18.65 11.62 14.82
C LYS A 124 18.91 10.77 16.07
N ALA A 125 17.96 9.93 16.47
CA ALA A 125 18.15 8.99 17.57
C ALA A 125 19.18 7.91 17.22
N ASN A 126 19.08 7.34 16.01
CA ASN A 126 20.02 6.34 15.51
C ASN A 126 21.44 6.89 15.38
N ALA A 127 21.58 8.15 14.94
CA ALA A 127 22.89 8.79 14.79
C ALA A 127 23.71 8.84 16.07
N ARG A 128 23.04 8.85 17.25
CA ARG A 128 23.73 8.86 18.56
C ARG A 128 24.43 7.54 18.88
N ASN A 129 23.94 6.44 18.33
CA ASN A 129 24.43 5.09 18.61
C ASN A 129 25.24 4.50 17.43
N GLN A 130 25.34 5.24 16.32
CA GLN A 130 25.98 4.77 15.11
C GLN A 130 27.49 5.10 15.14
N THR A 131 28.32 4.08 14.99
CA THR A 131 29.80 4.24 14.98
C THR A 131 30.32 4.76 13.64
N ARG A 132 29.62 4.45 12.55
CA ARG A 132 30.00 4.87 11.19
C ARG A 132 28.85 5.63 10.53
N LYS A 133 29.10 6.86 10.10
CA LYS A 133 28.14 7.66 9.37
C LYS A 133 27.89 7.09 7.98
N VAL A 134 26.64 7.14 7.54
CA VAL A 134 26.26 6.79 6.16
C VAL A 134 26.61 7.95 5.23
N GLU A 135 27.33 7.63 4.18
CA GLU A 135 27.62 8.54 3.07
C GLU A 135 26.99 7.96 1.79
N LEU A 136 26.24 8.79 1.07
CA LEU A 136 25.63 8.39 -0.19
C LEU A 136 26.61 8.54 -1.33
N ALA A 137 26.69 7.52 -2.18
CA ALA A 137 27.44 7.64 -3.43
C ALA A 137 26.82 8.73 -4.32
N PRO A 138 27.63 9.51 -5.04
CA PRO A 138 27.12 10.45 -6.02
C PRO A 138 26.23 9.75 -7.05
N THR A 139 25.02 10.23 -7.22
CA THR A 139 24.07 9.66 -8.19
C THR A 139 23.55 10.81 -9.07
N PRO A 140 23.61 10.67 -10.40
CA PRO A 140 23.07 11.69 -11.29
C PRO A 140 21.55 11.77 -11.14
N ALA A 141 20.99 12.97 -11.32
CA ALA A 141 19.56 13.18 -11.36
C ALA A 141 18.98 12.54 -12.63
N LEU A 142 18.09 11.58 -12.48
CA LEU A 142 17.47 10.85 -13.59
C LEU A 142 16.26 11.58 -14.19
N GLY A 143 15.76 12.64 -13.53
CA GLY A 143 14.51 13.29 -13.92
C GLY A 143 13.29 12.40 -13.71
N GLU A 144 12.24 12.64 -14.52
CA GLU A 144 11.03 11.81 -14.48
C GLU A 144 11.21 10.58 -15.34
N VAL A 145 11.09 9.40 -14.74
CA VAL A 145 11.19 8.11 -15.42
C VAL A 145 9.92 7.32 -15.20
N ARG A 146 9.38 6.73 -16.26
CA ARG A 146 8.24 5.81 -16.20
C ARG A 146 8.71 4.42 -16.58
N TRP A 147 8.33 3.46 -15.77
CA TRP A 147 8.63 2.07 -16.03
C TRP A 147 7.42 1.19 -15.74
N ALA A 148 7.21 0.18 -16.56
CA ALA A 148 6.20 -0.84 -16.36
C ALA A 148 6.78 -2.21 -16.75
N THR A 149 6.45 -3.24 -15.98
CA THR A 149 6.79 -4.60 -16.37
C THR A 149 6.03 -4.98 -17.63
N PRO A 150 6.72 -5.43 -18.69
CA PRO A 150 6.04 -5.93 -19.87
C PRO A 150 5.35 -7.25 -19.55
N ILE A 151 4.03 -7.24 -19.51
CA ILE A 151 3.20 -8.43 -19.24
C ILE A 151 2.29 -8.70 -20.43
N ARG A 152 2.11 -9.97 -20.80
CA ARG A 152 1.19 -10.37 -21.87
C ARG A 152 -0.25 -10.43 -21.39
N LYS A 153 -0.48 -10.84 -20.15
CA LYS A 153 -1.80 -11.00 -19.55
C LYS A 153 -1.74 -10.54 -18.09
N ASN A 154 -2.56 -9.56 -17.76
CA ASN A 154 -2.67 -9.10 -16.39
C ASN A 154 -3.39 -10.15 -15.55
N GLY A 155 -2.69 -10.72 -14.57
CA GLY A 155 -3.26 -11.73 -13.68
C GLY A 155 -4.46 -11.23 -12.88
N MET A 156 -4.57 -9.93 -12.61
CA MET A 156 -5.70 -9.36 -11.89
C MET A 156 -6.98 -9.29 -12.75
N GLU A 157 -6.85 -9.27 -14.08
CA GLU A 157 -7.97 -9.24 -15.03
C GLU A 157 -8.50 -10.64 -15.35
N VAL A 158 -7.75 -11.69 -15.01
CA VAL A 158 -8.18 -13.08 -15.20
C VAL A 158 -9.32 -13.38 -14.24
N PRO A 159 -10.47 -13.90 -14.71
CA PRO A 159 -11.57 -14.31 -13.85
C PRO A 159 -11.12 -15.30 -12.77
N LEU A 160 -11.66 -15.14 -11.57
CA LEU A 160 -11.33 -16.04 -10.46
C LEU A 160 -11.63 -17.51 -10.81
N LYS A 161 -12.75 -17.75 -11.51
CA LYS A 161 -13.12 -19.09 -11.95
C LYS A 161 -12.02 -19.74 -12.78
N ASP A 162 -11.45 -19.03 -13.75
CA ASP A 162 -10.40 -19.58 -14.63
C ASP A 162 -9.13 -19.93 -13.85
N LYS A 163 -8.82 -19.14 -12.81
CA LYS A 163 -7.70 -19.41 -11.90
C LYS A 163 -7.95 -20.65 -11.05
N VAL A 164 -9.18 -20.79 -10.55
CA VAL A 164 -9.59 -21.98 -9.78
C VAL A 164 -9.58 -23.22 -10.66
N ASP A 165 -10.16 -23.16 -11.84
CA ASP A 165 -10.19 -24.30 -12.77
C ASP A 165 -8.76 -24.76 -13.12
N LEU A 166 -7.83 -23.82 -13.35
CA LEU A 166 -6.42 -24.13 -13.60
C LEU A 166 -5.72 -24.78 -12.41
N LEU A 167 -6.08 -24.41 -11.18
CA LEU A 167 -5.46 -24.97 -9.98
C LEU A 167 -6.03 -26.34 -9.58
N LEU A 168 -7.23 -26.67 -10.06
CA LEU A 168 -7.92 -27.93 -9.79
C LEU A 168 -7.80 -28.95 -10.93
N SER A 169 -7.15 -28.57 -12.06
CA SER A 169 -6.83 -29.46 -13.18
C SER A 169 -5.51 -30.18 -12.95
#